data_d85842279380bdd06a4d7fe591c3a0a7
#
_entry.id   d85842279380bdd06a4d7fe591c3a0a7
#
_cell.length_a   1.000
_cell.length_b   1.000
_cell.length_c   1.000
_cell.angle_alpha   90.00
_cell.angle_beta   90.00
_cell.angle_gamma   90.00
#
_symmetry.space_group_name_H-M   'P 1'
#
loop_
_entity.id
_entity.type
_entity.pdbx_description
1 polymer ?
#
loop_
_entity_poly.entity_id
_entity_poly.type
_entity_poly.pdbx_seq_one_letter_code
_entity_poly.pdbx_strand_id
1 'polypeptide(L)'
;MVVGSDTPVEIEGPNVVTIKSATADLLDNKLDRLRMELRKEAEDLCADTSKTALPPLRAVNHTIPLIDEHKVYCFRPSKCPEAFRDQWREKKEAYLTTGRWRTATGHKAIPLLMIPKMSSTGDKPRLRTVFDKREQNSNTYKLASPLPDIEEILREVSKHPFRSLIDGKDAYEQIRIIPDHVPRTIFTTPDGTMESLVMQQGDSNAGATYQTLMNHIFASYIGVFMFVHLDDIIIFSDSVEDHMSHVKIVLDILRKERLFLSPSKVQFFADDLKILGHVIDDKGIRMDPHKVDKVLNWKTLTNKDLLRSFIGAVGFLTPDCKGIRIPMGQLSSLTAEARPWRWGDTAQRSFDAVKRIVDNYRNERRKALDYSEGADPIYVTTDGCLTGGGGYVSQGKDPKDASVVEFWSGKWNAAQ
;
A
#
# COMPACT_ATOMS: atom_id res chain seq x y z
N MET A 1 -16.42 -6.01 -41.78
CA MET A 1 -17.33 -5.20 -40.94
C MET A 1 -18.44 -6.10 -40.45
N VAL A 2 -18.34 -6.61 -39.22
CA VAL A 2 -19.45 -7.35 -38.59
C VAL A 2 -19.85 -6.50 -37.39
N VAL A 3 -21.02 -5.87 -37.54
CA VAL A 3 -21.63 -5.12 -36.44
C VAL A 3 -22.24 -6.15 -35.51
N GLY A 4 -21.63 -6.35 -34.35
CA GLY A 4 -22.16 -7.18 -33.28
C GLY A 4 -23.29 -6.46 -32.57
N SER A 5 -24.53 -6.89 -32.77
CA SER A 5 -25.66 -6.52 -31.92
C SER A 5 -25.56 -7.33 -30.63
N ASP A 6 -25.61 -6.65 -29.48
CA ASP A 6 -25.54 -7.24 -28.12
C ASP A 6 -26.81 -8.00 -27.68
N THR A 7 -27.57 -8.56 -28.60
CA THR A 7 -28.71 -9.43 -28.29
C THR A 7 -28.28 -10.89 -28.36
N PRO A 8 -28.46 -11.70 -27.30
CA PRO A 8 -28.20 -13.13 -27.37
C PRO A 8 -29.13 -13.77 -28.39
N VAL A 9 -28.56 -14.47 -29.35
CA VAL A 9 -29.34 -15.33 -30.28
C VAL A 9 -29.66 -16.61 -29.50
N GLU A 10 -30.91 -16.76 -29.08
CA GLU A 10 -31.42 -18.04 -28.55
C GLU A 10 -31.58 -19.02 -29.72
N ILE A 11 -30.78 -20.08 -29.67
CA ILE A 11 -30.95 -21.25 -30.54
C ILE A 11 -31.68 -22.29 -29.67
N GLU A 12 -32.94 -22.51 -29.98
CA GLU A 12 -33.74 -23.58 -29.33
C GLU A 12 -33.19 -24.96 -29.71
N GLY A 13 -32.64 -25.66 -28.70
CA GLY A 13 -32.15 -27.02 -28.79
C GLY A 13 -31.54 -27.51 -27.46
N PRO A 14 -31.44 -28.81 -27.21
CA PRO A 14 -31.00 -29.36 -25.89
C PRO A 14 -29.54 -29.10 -25.50
N ASN A 15 -28.79 -28.31 -26.29
CA ASN A 15 -27.42 -27.93 -26.00
C ASN A 15 -27.20 -26.42 -26.30
N VAL A 16 -27.78 -25.54 -25.51
CA VAL A 16 -27.48 -24.09 -25.56
C VAL A 16 -26.13 -23.85 -24.93
N VAL A 17 -25.07 -23.87 -25.75
CA VAL A 17 -23.75 -23.35 -25.34
C VAL A 17 -23.77 -21.86 -25.66
N THR A 18 -23.79 -21.03 -24.62
CA THR A 18 -23.68 -19.58 -24.80
C THR A 18 -22.27 -19.26 -25.32
N ILE A 19 -22.13 -18.76 -26.54
CA ILE A 19 -20.85 -18.45 -27.20
C ILE A 19 -19.99 -17.49 -26.35
N LYS A 20 -20.61 -16.63 -25.51
CA LYS A 20 -19.92 -15.80 -24.53
C LYS A 20 -19.15 -16.60 -23.48
N SER A 21 -19.60 -17.77 -23.04
CA SER A 21 -18.88 -18.57 -22.06
C SER A 21 -17.64 -19.24 -22.65
N ALA A 22 -17.70 -19.73 -23.87
CA ALA A 22 -16.57 -20.40 -24.52
C ALA A 22 -15.40 -19.45 -24.83
N THR A 23 -15.66 -18.22 -25.24
CA THR A 23 -14.61 -17.20 -25.47
C THR A 23 -14.00 -16.70 -24.15
N ALA A 24 -14.77 -16.53 -23.11
CA ALA A 24 -14.27 -16.17 -21.78
C ALA A 24 -13.38 -17.30 -21.22
N ASP A 25 -13.83 -18.55 -21.29
CA ASP A 25 -13.07 -19.72 -20.84
C ASP A 25 -11.74 -19.87 -21.61
N LEU A 26 -11.72 -19.56 -22.91
CA LEU A 26 -10.48 -19.58 -23.71
C LEU A 26 -9.51 -18.47 -23.30
N LEU A 27 -10.02 -17.27 -22.99
CA LEU A 27 -9.19 -16.16 -22.51
C LEU A 27 -8.63 -16.47 -21.12
N ASP A 28 -9.45 -16.96 -20.20
CA ASP A 28 -9.03 -17.34 -18.86
C ASP A 28 -7.93 -18.41 -18.89
N ASN A 29 -8.12 -19.45 -19.71
CA ASN A 29 -7.11 -20.49 -19.93
C ASN A 29 -5.80 -19.92 -20.53
N LYS A 30 -5.89 -18.92 -21.44
CA LYS A 30 -4.71 -18.22 -21.97
C LYS A 30 -4.02 -17.44 -20.85
N LEU A 31 -4.76 -16.66 -20.07
CA LEU A 31 -4.22 -15.85 -18.99
C LEU A 31 -3.56 -16.72 -17.90
N ASP A 32 -4.13 -17.86 -17.56
CA ASP A 32 -3.53 -18.79 -16.59
C ASP A 32 -2.17 -19.33 -17.05
N ARG A 33 -2.04 -19.64 -18.33
CA ARG A 33 -0.72 -20.04 -18.90
C ARG A 33 0.28 -18.90 -18.80
N LEU A 34 -0.13 -17.68 -19.13
CA LEU A 34 0.74 -16.50 -19.05
C LEU A 34 1.10 -16.15 -17.60
N ARG A 35 0.17 -16.30 -16.65
CA ARG A 35 0.45 -16.18 -15.19
C ARG A 35 1.54 -17.16 -14.76
N MET A 36 1.48 -18.41 -15.23
CA MET A 36 2.52 -19.41 -14.92
C MET A 36 3.85 -19.09 -15.60
N GLU A 37 3.84 -18.64 -16.86
CA GLU A 37 5.05 -18.19 -17.56
C GLU A 37 5.74 -17.06 -16.80
N LEU A 38 5.02 -15.99 -16.44
CA LEU A 38 5.59 -14.87 -15.70
C LEU A 38 6.08 -15.25 -14.30
N ARG A 39 5.40 -16.16 -13.62
CA ARG A 39 5.88 -16.67 -12.32
C ARG A 39 7.21 -17.42 -12.47
N LYS A 40 7.35 -18.21 -13.51
CA LYS A 40 8.61 -18.90 -13.84
C LYS A 40 9.70 -17.90 -14.24
N GLU A 41 9.35 -16.89 -15.02
CA GLU A 41 10.27 -15.79 -15.40
C GLU A 41 10.79 -15.02 -14.19
N ALA A 42 9.94 -14.82 -13.16
CA ALA A 42 10.29 -14.09 -11.95
C ALA A 42 10.92 -14.97 -10.85
N GLU A 43 11.16 -16.26 -11.07
CA GLU A 43 11.59 -17.22 -10.04
C GLU A 43 12.94 -16.83 -9.43
N ASP A 44 13.89 -16.37 -10.25
CA ASP A 44 15.21 -15.92 -9.82
C ASP A 44 15.17 -14.67 -8.94
N LEU A 45 14.13 -13.84 -9.10
CA LEU A 45 13.88 -12.66 -8.27
C LEU A 45 13.16 -12.98 -6.94
N CYS A 46 12.63 -14.19 -6.78
CA CYS A 46 11.91 -14.63 -5.59
C CYS A 46 12.81 -15.22 -4.49
N ALA A 47 14.06 -14.80 -4.44
CA ALA A 47 15.03 -15.29 -3.46
C ALA A 47 14.74 -14.79 -2.03
N ASP A 48 15.24 -15.52 -1.04
CA ASP A 48 15.27 -15.07 0.34
C ASP A 48 16.33 -13.97 0.52
N THR A 49 15.89 -12.73 0.68
CA THR A 49 16.77 -11.55 0.79
C THR A 49 17.82 -11.69 1.89
N SER A 50 17.49 -12.37 3.00
CA SER A 50 18.42 -12.59 4.11
C SER A 50 19.59 -13.51 3.73
N LYS A 51 19.46 -14.30 2.65
CA LYS A 51 20.47 -15.25 2.16
C LYS A 51 21.15 -14.79 0.86
N THR A 52 20.69 -13.67 0.28
CA THR A 52 21.32 -13.10 -0.92
C THR A 52 22.56 -12.27 -0.55
N ALA A 53 23.43 -12.05 -1.51
CA ALA A 53 24.58 -11.16 -1.32
C ALA A 53 24.16 -9.76 -0.87
N LEU A 54 25.08 -9.06 -0.22
CA LEU A 54 24.87 -7.66 0.17
C LEU A 54 24.47 -6.83 -1.05
N PRO A 55 23.41 -6.00 -0.97
CA PRO A 55 22.99 -5.15 -2.09
C PRO A 55 24.11 -4.25 -2.59
N PRO A 56 24.18 -3.92 -3.88
CA PRO A 56 25.16 -2.99 -4.40
C PRO A 56 24.93 -1.57 -3.89
N LEU A 57 25.97 -0.74 -3.88
CA LEU A 57 25.80 0.71 -3.84
C LEU A 57 25.24 1.17 -5.20
N ARG A 58 24.19 2.01 -5.16
CA ARG A 58 23.50 2.51 -6.36
C ARG A 58 23.64 4.03 -6.45
N ALA A 59 23.04 4.63 -7.45
CA ALA A 59 22.91 6.09 -7.55
C ALA A 59 22.15 6.68 -6.35
N VAL A 60 21.15 5.94 -5.83
CA VAL A 60 20.39 6.30 -4.64
C VAL A 60 20.68 5.30 -3.53
N ASN A 61 21.23 5.78 -2.42
CA ASN A 61 21.51 5.02 -1.20
C ASN A 61 20.92 5.76 -0.01
N HIS A 62 20.71 5.04 1.08
CA HIS A 62 20.09 5.62 2.27
C HIS A 62 21.05 6.52 3.04
N THR A 63 20.54 7.68 3.48
CA THR A 63 21.26 8.63 4.30
C THR A 63 20.51 8.90 5.60
N ILE A 64 21.26 9.14 6.67
CA ILE A 64 20.73 9.50 8.00
C ILE A 64 21.35 10.85 8.39
N PRO A 65 20.86 11.98 7.85
CA PRO A 65 21.38 13.31 8.17
C PRO A 65 20.94 13.72 9.58
N LEU A 66 21.85 13.72 10.55
CA LEU A 66 21.55 14.08 11.93
C LEU A 66 21.49 15.61 12.10
N ILE A 67 20.57 16.07 12.96
CA ILE A 67 20.46 17.49 13.36
C ILE A 67 21.59 17.83 14.32
N ASP A 68 21.82 16.96 15.31
CA ASP A 68 22.90 17.06 16.28
C ASP A 68 23.76 15.78 16.23
N GLU A 69 24.99 15.92 15.75
CA GLU A 69 25.96 14.82 15.65
C GLU A 69 26.48 14.36 17.02
N HIS A 70 26.37 15.17 18.07
CA HIS A 70 26.86 14.85 19.41
C HIS A 70 25.80 14.24 20.31
N LYS A 71 24.53 14.22 19.88
CA LYS A 71 23.43 13.65 20.64
C LYS A 71 23.68 12.16 20.93
N VAL A 72 23.67 11.79 22.20
CA VAL A 72 23.78 10.40 22.69
C VAL A 72 22.35 9.84 22.86
N TYR A 73 22.14 8.63 22.42
CA TYR A 73 20.85 7.95 22.59
C TYR A 73 20.86 7.05 23.83
N CYS A 74 19.72 7.01 24.54
CA CYS A 74 19.52 6.08 25.62
C CYS A 74 19.35 4.66 25.07
N PHE A 75 20.40 3.85 25.12
CA PHE A 75 20.28 2.46 24.75
C PHE A 75 19.67 1.62 25.89
N ARG A 76 18.91 0.61 25.52
CA ARG A 76 18.41 -0.41 26.44
C ARG A 76 18.91 -1.77 25.96
N PRO A 77 19.32 -2.67 26.88
CA PRO A 77 19.67 -4.03 26.50
C PRO A 77 18.49 -4.72 25.81
N SER A 78 18.73 -5.29 24.65
CA SER A 78 17.72 -6.08 23.95
C SER A 78 17.58 -7.43 24.60
N LYS A 79 16.33 -7.91 24.73
CA LYS A 79 16.03 -9.23 25.29
C LYS A 79 15.33 -10.09 24.21
N CYS A 80 15.79 -11.33 24.07
CA CYS A 80 15.13 -12.32 23.23
C CYS A 80 14.32 -13.29 24.11
N PRO A 81 12.99 -13.40 23.92
CA PRO A 81 12.22 -14.43 24.59
C PRO A 81 12.76 -15.83 24.23
N GLU A 82 12.77 -16.75 25.19
CA GLU A 82 13.34 -18.09 25.01
C GLU A 82 12.77 -18.82 23.80
N ALA A 83 11.45 -18.72 23.61
CA ALA A 83 10.74 -19.34 22.48
C ALA A 83 11.22 -18.89 21.09
N PHE A 84 11.97 -17.80 21.01
CA PHE A 84 12.46 -17.22 19.74
C PHE A 84 13.97 -17.24 19.59
N ARG A 85 14.72 -17.85 20.53
CA ARG A 85 16.17 -17.86 20.49
C ARG A 85 16.76 -18.50 19.24
N ASP A 86 16.18 -19.59 18.77
CA ASP A 86 16.66 -20.26 17.56
C ASP A 86 16.41 -19.40 16.32
N GLN A 87 15.22 -18.79 16.20
CA GLN A 87 14.92 -17.88 15.09
C GLN A 87 15.81 -16.64 15.10
N TRP A 88 16.16 -16.12 16.30
CA TRP A 88 17.12 -15.03 16.43
C TRP A 88 18.50 -15.45 15.97
N ARG A 89 18.98 -16.62 16.39
CA ARG A 89 20.30 -17.14 16.01
C ARG A 89 20.41 -17.31 14.51
N GLU A 90 19.42 -17.92 13.89
CA GLU A 90 19.36 -18.08 12.43
C GLU A 90 19.38 -16.73 11.70
N LYS A 91 18.54 -15.78 12.12
CA LYS A 91 18.50 -14.43 11.52
C LYS A 91 19.86 -13.73 11.68
N LYS A 92 20.42 -13.73 12.88
CA LYS A 92 21.73 -13.09 13.15
C LYS A 92 22.82 -13.66 12.26
N GLU A 93 22.91 -15.00 12.18
CA GLU A 93 23.90 -15.69 11.37
C GLU A 93 23.76 -15.34 9.88
N ALA A 94 22.55 -15.38 9.35
CA ALA A 94 22.26 -15.01 7.97
C ALA A 94 22.72 -13.57 7.65
N TYR A 95 22.43 -12.61 8.55
CA TYR A 95 22.79 -11.21 8.33
C TYR A 95 24.29 -10.92 8.51
N LEU A 96 24.97 -11.63 9.38
CA LEU A 96 26.43 -11.57 9.52
C LEU A 96 27.13 -12.20 8.30
N THR A 97 26.69 -13.39 7.89
CA THR A 97 27.26 -14.10 6.74
C THR A 97 27.11 -13.32 5.43
N THR A 98 25.96 -12.68 5.22
CA THR A 98 25.72 -11.86 4.02
C THR A 98 26.29 -10.45 4.12
N GLY A 99 26.90 -10.09 5.24
CA GLY A 99 27.51 -8.77 5.46
C GLY A 99 26.49 -7.62 5.67
N ARG A 100 25.20 -7.93 5.88
CA ARG A 100 24.20 -6.90 6.18
C ARG A 100 24.40 -6.29 7.53
N TRP A 101 24.81 -7.07 8.50
CA TRP A 101 25.19 -6.62 9.84
C TRP A 101 26.68 -6.96 10.10
N ARG A 102 27.28 -6.18 10.96
CA ARG A 102 28.60 -6.48 11.50
C ARG A 102 28.69 -6.03 12.97
N THR A 103 29.58 -6.62 13.72
CA THR A 103 29.85 -6.20 15.12
C THR A 103 30.40 -4.77 15.14
N ALA A 104 29.90 -3.96 16.04
CA ALA A 104 30.30 -2.57 16.17
C ALA A 104 30.32 -2.13 17.64
N THR A 105 31.04 -1.05 17.90
CA THR A 105 31.04 -0.35 19.20
C THR A 105 30.77 1.13 18.96
N GLY A 106 29.97 1.76 19.81
CA GLY A 106 29.71 3.20 19.69
C GLY A 106 28.67 3.70 20.70
N HIS A 107 28.55 5.02 20.75
CA HIS A 107 27.72 5.71 21.75
C HIS A 107 26.28 5.98 21.31
N LYS A 108 25.93 5.67 20.07
CA LYS A 108 24.62 5.99 19.46
C LYS A 108 23.80 4.73 19.17
N ALA A 109 23.85 3.75 20.08
CA ALA A 109 23.14 2.49 19.89
C ALA A 109 21.65 2.65 20.17
N ILE A 110 20.81 2.16 19.25
CA ILE A 110 19.36 2.10 19.41
C ILE A 110 18.93 0.70 19.86
N PRO A 111 17.81 0.54 20.58
CA PRO A 111 17.32 -0.78 20.97
C PRO A 111 16.76 -1.58 19.79
N LEU A 112 17.10 -2.88 19.70
CA LEU A 112 16.38 -3.84 18.87
C LEU A 112 15.30 -4.51 19.71
N LEU A 113 14.06 -4.35 19.33
CA LEU A 113 12.90 -4.98 19.95
C LEU A 113 12.59 -6.31 19.25
N MET A 114 12.29 -7.34 20.02
CA MET A 114 11.94 -8.67 19.55
C MET A 114 10.48 -8.96 19.88
N ILE A 115 9.63 -8.98 18.87
CA ILE A 115 8.18 -9.04 19.01
C ILE A 115 7.65 -10.29 18.31
N PRO A 116 6.71 -11.05 18.92
CA PRO A 116 6.03 -12.13 18.22
C PRO A 116 5.12 -11.59 17.12
N LYS A 117 5.29 -12.07 15.89
CA LYS A 117 4.36 -11.87 14.78
C LYS A 117 3.44 -13.06 14.72
N MET A 118 2.17 -12.85 15.05
CA MET A 118 1.14 -13.89 14.90
C MET A 118 0.90 -14.15 13.41
N SER A 119 0.75 -15.43 13.06
CA SER A 119 0.34 -15.83 11.71
C SER A 119 -1.19 -15.75 11.60
N SER A 120 -1.68 -15.33 10.44
CA SER A 120 -3.10 -15.38 10.11
C SER A 120 -3.60 -16.82 9.88
N THR A 121 -2.70 -17.77 9.66
CA THR A 121 -2.97 -19.18 9.35
C THR A 121 -2.92 -20.10 10.58
N GLY A 122 -2.73 -19.54 11.79
CA GLY A 122 -2.65 -20.34 13.03
C GLY A 122 -1.31 -21.05 13.25
N ASP A 123 -0.31 -20.81 12.41
CA ASP A 123 1.06 -21.31 12.57
C ASP A 123 1.74 -20.73 13.82
N LYS A 124 2.84 -21.37 14.25
CA LYS A 124 3.65 -20.87 15.36
C LYS A 124 4.07 -19.42 15.13
N PRO A 125 4.03 -18.56 16.16
CA PRO A 125 4.44 -17.17 16.03
C PRO A 125 5.88 -17.07 15.52
N ARG A 126 6.11 -16.12 14.62
CA ARG A 126 7.45 -15.83 14.08
C ARG A 126 8.07 -14.64 14.79
N LEU A 127 9.39 -14.65 14.90
CA LEU A 127 10.13 -13.52 15.44
C LEU A 127 10.10 -12.35 14.46
N ARG A 128 9.61 -11.19 14.91
CA ARG A 128 9.77 -9.91 14.25
C ARG A 128 10.74 -9.05 15.03
N THR A 129 11.79 -8.57 14.36
CA THR A 129 12.73 -7.60 14.92
C THR A 129 12.35 -6.20 14.47
N VAL A 130 12.31 -5.26 15.42
CA VAL A 130 11.96 -3.85 15.16
C VAL A 130 12.99 -2.95 15.83
N PHE A 131 13.55 -2.00 15.09
CA PHE A 131 14.47 -1.00 15.66
C PHE A 131 13.67 0.14 16.28
N ASP A 132 13.94 0.45 17.55
CA ASP A 132 13.34 1.64 18.19
C ASP A 132 14.11 2.89 17.79
N LYS A 133 13.71 3.45 16.67
CA LYS A 133 14.35 4.64 16.09
C LYS A 133 13.71 5.97 16.50
N ARG A 134 12.76 5.98 17.41
CA ARG A 134 12.01 7.20 17.78
C ARG A 134 12.92 8.36 18.16
N GLU A 135 13.92 8.10 18.99
CA GLU A 135 14.87 9.12 19.43
C GLU A 135 15.81 9.57 18.30
N GLN A 136 16.31 8.62 17.49
CA GLN A 136 17.10 8.94 16.31
C GLN A 136 16.27 9.71 15.26
N ASN A 137 15.06 9.29 15.02
CA ASN A 137 14.14 9.94 14.05
C ASN A 137 13.82 11.39 14.45
N SER A 138 13.74 11.70 15.76
CA SER A 138 13.59 13.08 16.23
C SER A 138 14.82 13.93 16.00
N ASN A 139 15.98 13.30 15.84
CA ASN A 139 17.28 13.92 15.58
C ASN A 139 17.73 13.80 14.11
N THR A 140 16.82 13.51 13.20
CA THR A 140 17.13 13.32 11.78
C THR A 140 16.38 14.33 10.93
N TYR A 141 17.07 15.06 10.03
CA TYR A 141 16.41 15.88 9.01
C TYR A 141 15.53 15.02 8.11
N LYS A 142 14.30 15.47 7.91
CA LYS A 142 13.34 14.76 7.03
C LYS A 142 13.69 15.04 5.58
N LEU A 143 13.78 13.99 4.79
CA LEU A 143 13.94 14.09 3.35
C LEU A 143 12.56 14.23 2.69
N ALA A 144 12.43 15.19 1.79
CA ALA A 144 11.24 15.35 0.99
C ALA A 144 11.27 14.34 -0.17
N SER A 145 10.28 13.49 -0.23
CA SER A 145 9.98 12.65 -1.40
C SER A 145 8.47 12.52 -1.48
N PRO A 146 7.80 13.35 -2.29
CA PRO A 146 6.37 13.26 -2.44
C PRO A 146 5.99 11.87 -2.98
N LEU A 147 5.02 11.23 -2.34
CA LEU A 147 4.40 10.02 -2.86
C LEU A 147 3.43 10.40 -3.98
N PRO A 148 3.24 9.53 -4.98
CA PRO A 148 2.20 9.71 -5.99
C PRO A 148 0.82 9.75 -5.34
N ASP A 149 -0.11 10.46 -5.97
CA ASP A 149 -1.50 10.51 -5.52
C ASP A 149 -2.17 9.15 -5.72
N ILE A 150 -2.70 8.61 -4.63
CA ILE A 150 -3.37 7.31 -4.62
C ILE A 150 -4.61 7.31 -5.53
N GLU A 151 -5.39 8.39 -5.51
CA GLU A 151 -6.60 8.50 -6.32
C GLU A 151 -6.26 8.59 -7.82
N GLU A 152 -5.17 9.26 -8.16
CA GLU A 152 -4.66 9.29 -9.54
C GLU A 152 -4.25 7.89 -10.01
N ILE A 153 -3.51 7.14 -9.18
CA ILE A 153 -3.12 5.76 -9.48
C ILE A 153 -4.35 4.89 -9.70
N LEU A 154 -5.30 4.92 -8.76
CA LEU A 154 -6.51 4.09 -8.83
C LEU A 154 -7.32 4.39 -10.10
N ARG A 155 -7.50 5.68 -10.42
CA ARG A 155 -8.22 6.11 -11.62
C ARG A 155 -7.54 5.65 -12.89
N GLU A 156 -6.22 5.85 -13.01
CA GLU A 156 -5.51 5.46 -14.22
C GLU A 156 -5.50 3.94 -14.41
N VAL A 157 -5.13 3.20 -13.37
CA VAL A 157 -5.08 1.73 -13.42
C VAL A 157 -6.45 1.11 -13.72
N SER A 158 -7.54 1.73 -13.28
CA SER A 158 -8.90 1.20 -13.52
C SER A 158 -9.36 1.31 -14.97
N LYS A 159 -8.75 2.17 -15.78
CA LYS A 159 -9.09 2.31 -17.22
C LYS A 159 -8.60 1.13 -18.07
N HIS A 160 -7.58 0.42 -17.61
CA HIS A 160 -6.90 -0.62 -18.37
C HIS A 160 -7.37 -2.03 -17.95
N PRO A 161 -7.62 -2.94 -18.90
CA PRO A 161 -8.15 -4.28 -18.59
C PRO A 161 -7.11 -5.21 -17.96
N PHE A 162 -5.82 -5.08 -18.34
CA PHE A 162 -4.77 -5.98 -17.85
C PHE A 162 -3.92 -5.29 -16.81
N ARG A 163 -3.84 -5.91 -15.62
CA ARG A 163 -3.21 -5.32 -14.45
C ARG A 163 -2.36 -6.34 -13.70
N SER A 164 -1.21 -5.91 -13.21
CA SER A 164 -0.33 -6.73 -12.35
C SER A 164 0.18 -5.92 -11.17
N LEU A 165 0.42 -6.60 -10.05
CA LEU A 165 1.06 -6.05 -8.86
C LEU A 165 2.32 -6.84 -8.55
N ILE A 166 3.41 -6.15 -8.33
CA ILE A 166 4.67 -6.71 -7.86
C ILE A 166 5.03 -6.04 -6.53
N ASP A 167 5.25 -6.83 -5.48
CA ASP A 167 5.60 -6.38 -4.13
C ASP A 167 7.06 -6.74 -3.82
N GLY A 168 7.84 -5.75 -3.40
CA GLY A 168 9.24 -5.93 -3.02
C GLY A 168 9.39 -6.67 -1.69
N LYS A 169 10.20 -7.73 -1.64
CA LYS A 169 10.47 -8.48 -0.42
C LYS A 169 11.47 -7.73 0.45
N ASP A 170 11.10 -7.46 1.71
CA ASP A 170 11.98 -6.75 2.66
C ASP A 170 12.63 -5.50 2.02
N ALA A 171 11.85 -4.74 1.27
CA ALA A 171 12.26 -3.71 0.32
C ALA A 171 13.32 -2.74 0.87
N TYR A 172 13.18 -2.32 2.12
CA TYR A 172 14.13 -1.41 2.77
C TYR A 172 15.51 -2.04 2.97
N GLU A 173 15.60 -3.32 3.31
CA GLU A 173 16.86 -4.04 3.52
C GLU A 173 17.61 -4.37 2.22
N GLN A 174 17.02 -4.02 1.07
CA GLN A 174 17.66 -4.12 -0.25
C GLN A 174 18.37 -2.83 -0.69
N ILE A 175 18.37 -1.79 0.16
CA ILE A 175 19.06 -0.53 -0.09
C ILE A 175 20.24 -0.39 0.87
N ARG A 176 21.40 -0.01 0.31
CA ARG A 176 22.60 0.25 1.10
C ARG A 176 22.51 1.59 1.82
N ILE A 177 23.13 1.65 2.98
CA ILE A 177 23.44 2.89 3.66
C ILE A 177 24.78 3.41 3.12
N ILE A 178 24.91 4.72 2.91
CA ILE A 178 26.21 5.29 2.52
C ILE A 178 27.26 5.00 3.59
N PRO A 179 28.50 4.70 3.22
CA PRO A 179 29.53 4.25 4.18
C PRO A 179 29.70 5.16 5.38
N ASP A 180 29.68 6.48 5.19
CA ASP A 180 29.87 7.48 6.27
C ASP A 180 28.72 7.49 7.30
N HIS A 181 27.55 6.97 6.94
CA HIS A 181 26.38 6.90 7.82
C HIS A 181 26.16 5.52 8.47
N VAL A 182 26.95 4.51 8.09
CA VAL A 182 26.87 3.18 8.72
C VAL A 182 27.05 3.25 10.24
N PRO A 183 28.00 4.01 10.82
CA PRO A 183 28.12 4.14 12.28
C PRO A 183 26.90 4.74 12.99
N ARG A 184 25.98 5.37 12.25
CA ARG A 184 24.71 5.92 12.78
C ARG A 184 23.62 4.84 12.92
N THR A 185 23.87 3.62 12.49
CA THR A 185 22.93 2.50 12.51
C THR A 185 23.15 1.53 13.66
N ILE A 186 24.06 1.83 14.57
CA ILE A 186 24.41 0.94 15.69
C ILE A 186 23.17 0.61 16.51
N PHE A 187 23.00 -0.66 16.85
CA PHE A 187 21.89 -1.15 17.65
C PHE A 187 22.34 -2.22 18.66
N THR A 188 21.57 -2.33 19.74
CA THR A 188 21.82 -3.35 20.78
C THR A 188 21.09 -4.64 20.43
N THR A 189 21.75 -5.75 20.70
CA THR A 189 21.18 -7.10 20.59
C THR A 189 21.42 -7.86 21.90
N PRO A 190 20.80 -9.03 22.11
CA PRO A 190 21.13 -9.87 23.27
C PRO A 190 22.60 -10.32 23.32
N ASP A 191 23.28 -10.31 22.17
CA ASP A 191 24.65 -10.81 22.01
C ASP A 191 25.70 -9.68 21.86
N GLY A 192 25.33 -8.44 22.14
CA GLY A 192 26.20 -7.27 21.98
C GLY A 192 25.67 -6.22 21.02
N THR A 193 26.55 -5.35 20.54
CA THR A 193 26.20 -4.27 19.61
C THR A 193 26.61 -4.58 18.20
N MET A 194 25.76 -4.22 17.26
CA MET A 194 25.96 -4.39 15.82
C MET A 194 25.60 -3.11 15.07
N GLU A 195 26.07 -2.99 13.84
CA GLU A 195 25.64 -1.95 12.91
C GLU A 195 25.11 -2.56 11.63
N SER A 196 24.27 -1.83 10.90
CA SER A 196 23.64 -2.27 9.66
C SER A 196 24.26 -1.56 8.46
N LEU A 197 24.58 -2.33 7.42
CA LEU A 197 25.04 -1.82 6.15
C LEU A 197 23.87 -1.57 5.18
N VAL A 198 22.67 -2.02 5.54
CA VAL A 198 21.43 -1.85 4.77
C VAL A 198 20.44 -1.01 5.55
N MET A 199 19.54 -0.36 4.83
CA MET A 199 18.51 0.50 5.39
C MET A 199 17.63 -0.29 6.37
N GLN A 200 17.39 0.29 7.53
CA GLN A 200 16.67 -0.37 8.62
C GLN A 200 15.19 0.01 8.60
N GLN A 201 14.34 -0.96 8.87
CA GLN A 201 12.92 -0.72 9.05
C GLN A 201 12.66 0.16 10.28
N GLY A 202 11.85 1.21 10.11
CA GLY A 202 11.57 2.20 11.16
C GLY A 202 12.36 3.49 11.03
N ASP A 203 13.30 3.60 10.09
CA ASP A 203 13.95 4.87 9.76
C ASP A 203 12.94 5.83 9.14
N SER A 204 12.94 7.08 9.60
CA SER A 204 11.97 8.10 9.14
C SER A 204 12.09 8.45 7.66
N ASN A 205 13.28 8.29 7.08
CA ASN A 205 13.56 8.59 5.69
C ASN A 205 13.56 7.34 4.79
N ALA A 206 13.24 6.15 5.34
CA ALA A 206 13.29 4.91 4.58
C ALA A 206 12.31 4.92 3.40
N GLY A 207 11.06 5.34 3.61
CA GLY A 207 10.08 5.46 2.54
C GLY A 207 10.51 6.45 1.45
N ALA A 208 11.02 7.62 1.86
CA ALA A 208 11.52 8.63 0.92
C ALA A 208 12.68 8.11 0.06
N THR A 209 13.65 7.43 0.69
CA THR A 209 14.79 6.84 -0.04
C THR A 209 14.33 5.76 -1.02
N TYR A 210 13.41 4.88 -0.59
CA TYR A 210 12.92 3.81 -1.44
C TYR A 210 12.15 4.37 -2.64
N GLN A 211 11.21 5.30 -2.41
CA GLN A 211 10.46 5.95 -3.49
C GLN A 211 11.40 6.67 -4.47
N THR A 212 12.42 7.37 -3.96
CA THR A 212 13.41 8.05 -4.82
C THR A 212 14.19 7.05 -5.68
N LEU A 213 14.59 5.89 -5.12
CA LEU A 213 15.26 4.84 -5.89
C LEU A 213 14.33 4.31 -6.99
N MET A 214 13.07 4.00 -6.65
CA MET A 214 12.10 3.50 -7.63
C MET A 214 11.83 4.52 -8.72
N ASN A 215 11.64 5.79 -8.37
CA ASN A 215 11.48 6.87 -9.34
C ASN A 215 12.70 7.00 -10.27
N HIS A 216 13.90 6.76 -9.77
CA HIS A 216 15.12 6.81 -10.57
C HIS A 216 15.21 5.66 -11.57
N ILE A 217 15.00 4.42 -11.11
CA ILE A 217 15.18 3.22 -11.97
C ILE A 217 14.04 3.03 -12.97
N PHE A 218 12.84 3.54 -12.67
CA PHE A 218 11.65 3.43 -13.52
C PHE A 218 11.23 4.76 -14.16
N ALA A 219 12.09 5.78 -14.16
CA ALA A 219 11.77 7.13 -14.62
C ALA A 219 11.13 7.21 -16.01
N SER A 220 11.51 6.31 -16.94
CA SER A 220 10.98 6.28 -18.31
C SER A 220 9.64 5.58 -18.45
N TYR A 221 9.13 4.94 -17.41
CA TYR A 221 7.95 4.06 -17.47
C TYR A 221 6.83 4.48 -16.53
N ILE A 222 7.15 5.22 -15.46
CA ILE A 222 6.16 5.74 -14.51
C ILE A 222 5.26 6.74 -15.23
N GLY A 223 3.93 6.55 -15.11
CA GLY A 223 2.91 7.34 -15.79
C GLY A 223 2.67 6.93 -17.26
N VAL A 224 3.44 5.95 -17.79
CA VAL A 224 3.24 5.40 -19.15
C VAL A 224 2.46 4.09 -19.08
N PHE A 225 3.00 3.09 -18.38
CA PHE A 225 2.34 1.80 -18.19
C PHE A 225 2.50 1.26 -16.77
N MET A 226 3.05 2.04 -15.86
CA MET A 226 3.23 1.64 -14.47
C MET A 226 3.18 2.82 -13.51
N PHE A 227 2.89 2.51 -12.26
CA PHE A 227 3.13 3.37 -11.11
C PHE A 227 3.91 2.63 -10.04
N VAL A 228 4.60 3.39 -9.20
CA VAL A 228 5.24 2.86 -8.00
C VAL A 228 4.81 3.69 -6.80
N HIS A 229 4.26 3.01 -5.81
CA HIS A 229 3.90 3.61 -4.53
C HIS A 229 4.56 2.79 -3.41
N LEU A 230 5.70 3.25 -2.94
CA LEU A 230 6.55 2.49 -2.00
C LEU A 230 6.85 1.08 -2.52
N ASP A 231 6.47 0.06 -1.77
CA ASP A 231 6.75 -1.35 -2.06
C ASP A 231 5.91 -1.91 -3.22
N ASP A 232 4.81 -1.22 -3.60
CA ASP A 232 3.87 -1.66 -4.62
C ASP A 232 4.27 -1.12 -6.01
N ILE A 233 4.62 -2.01 -6.92
CA ILE A 233 4.85 -1.72 -8.35
C ILE A 233 3.61 -2.21 -9.11
N ILE A 234 2.89 -1.27 -9.70
CA ILE A 234 1.59 -1.50 -10.36
C ILE A 234 1.80 -1.34 -11.86
N ILE A 235 1.46 -2.36 -12.64
CA ILE A 235 1.62 -2.38 -14.10
C ILE A 235 0.24 -2.52 -14.73
N PHE A 236 -0.03 -1.77 -15.79
CA PHE A 236 -1.29 -1.77 -16.50
C PHE A 236 -1.10 -1.67 -18.01
N SER A 237 -2.04 -2.20 -18.79
CA SER A 237 -1.94 -2.25 -20.26
C SER A 237 -3.30 -2.52 -20.91
N ASP A 238 -3.42 -2.18 -22.20
CA ASP A 238 -4.65 -2.34 -22.98
C ASP A 238 -4.72 -3.69 -23.71
N SER A 239 -3.57 -4.33 -23.96
CA SER A 239 -3.52 -5.64 -24.62
C SER A 239 -2.73 -6.65 -23.80
N VAL A 240 -2.99 -7.95 -24.02
CA VAL A 240 -2.27 -9.05 -23.38
C VAL A 240 -0.80 -9.03 -23.78
N GLU A 241 -0.50 -8.76 -25.04
CA GLU A 241 0.83 -8.74 -25.62
C GLU A 241 1.67 -7.61 -25.02
N ASP A 242 1.11 -6.40 -24.94
CA ASP A 242 1.78 -5.28 -24.30
C ASP A 242 2.01 -5.55 -22.81
N HIS A 243 1.02 -6.14 -22.13
CA HIS A 243 1.14 -6.44 -20.71
C HIS A 243 2.27 -7.42 -20.41
N MET A 244 2.38 -8.48 -21.21
CA MET A 244 3.53 -9.41 -21.13
C MET A 244 4.86 -8.69 -21.30
N SER A 245 4.96 -7.80 -22.28
CA SER A 245 6.16 -7.02 -22.56
C SER A 245 6.48 -6.06 -21.40
N HIS A 246 5.49 -5.33 -20.90
CA HIS A 246 5.65 -4.39 -19.79
C HIS A 246 6.12 -5.07 -18.50
N VAL A 247 5.51 -6.22 -18.16
CA VAL A 247 5.93 -7.00 -16.99
C VAL A 247 7.37 -7.48 -17.15
N LYS A 248 7.76 -8.01 -18.33
CA LYS A 248 9.15 -8.46 -18.57
C LYS A 248 10.15 -7.31 -18.46
N ILE A 249 9.83 -6.12 -18.98
CA ILE A 249 10.69 -4.93 -18.82
C ILE A 249 10.92 -4.61 -17.33
N VAL A 250 9.86 -4.65 -16.52
CA VAL A 250 9.98 -4.38 -15.08
C VAL A 250 10.82 -5.45 -14.40
N LEU A 251 10.59 -6.74 -14.68
CA LEU A 251 11.39 -7.84 -14.13
C LEU A 251 12.87 -7.71 -14.50
N ASP A 252 13.20 -7.34 -15.73
CA ASP A 252 14.59 -7.17 -16.19
C ASP A 252 15.31 -6.02 -15.48
N ILE A 253 14.59 -4.91 -15.24
CA ILE A 253 15.14 -3.78 -14.47
C ILE A 253 15.38 -4.20 -13.01
N LEU A 254 14.44 -4.88 -12.38
CA LEU A 254 14.60 -5.39 -11.01
C LEU A 254 15.79 -6.37 -10.92
N ARG A 255 15.95 -7.25 -11.92
CA ARG A 255 17.07 -8.20 -12.02
C ARG A 255 18.41 -7.46 -12.14
N LYS A 256 18.49 -6.47 -13.02
CA LYS A 256 19.67 -5.61 -13.19
C LYS A 256 20.05 -4.90 -11.91
N GLU A 257 19.05 -4.37 -11.19
CA GLU A 257 19.21 -3.66 -9.92
C GLU A 257 19.36 -4.60 -8.71
N ARG A 258 19.27 -5.92 -8.90
CA ARG A 258 19.27 -6.93 -7.82
C ARG A 258 18.25 -6.62 -6.73
N LEU A 259 17.01 -6.35 -7.16
CA LEU A 259 15.87 -6.14 -6.28
C LEU A 259 14.98 -7.38 -6.30
N PHE A 260 14.72 -7.94 -5.13
CA PHE A 260 14.00 -9.20 -4.96
C PHE A 260 12.54 -8.99 -4.60
N LEU A 261 11.71 -9.96 -4.98
CA LEU A 261 10.26 -9.91 -4.90
C LEU A 261 9.70 -10.84 -3.82
N SER A 262 8.49 -10.55 -3.38
CA SER A 262 7.71 -11.40 -2.47
C SER A 262 6.82 -12.36 -3.28
N PRO A 263 7.17 -13.64 -3.45
CA PRO A 263 6.44 -14.56 -4.34
C PRO A 263 4.97 -14.74 -3.97
N SER A 264 4.63 -14.60 -2.68
CA SER A 264 3.25 -14.74 -2.19
C SER A 264 2.37 -13.52 -2.44
N LYS A 265 2.96 -12.39 -2.83
CA LYS A 265 2.24 -11.12 -3.02
C LYS A 265 2.23 -10.65 -4.48
N VAL A 266 2.99 -11.30 -5.36
CA VAL A 266 2.98 -11.00 -6.79
C VAL A 266 1.68 -11.49 -7.42
N GLN A 267 1.01 -10.61 -8.14
CA GLN A 267 -0.23 -10.87 -8.86
C GLN A 267 -0.03 -10.48 -10.33
N PHE A 268 0.12 -11.45 -11.22
CA PHE A 268 0.16 -11.22 -12.66
C PHE A 268 -1.23 -11.40 -13.27
N PHE A 269 -1.63 -10.51 -14.18
CA PHE A 269 -2.95 -10.52 -14.82
C PHE A 269 -4.08 -10.69 -13.80
N ALA A 270 -4.10 -9.83 -12.79
CA ALA A 270 -5.06 -9.92 -11.69
C ALA A 270 -6.46 -9.50 -12.16
N ASP A 271 -7.46 -10.36 -11.96
CA ASP A 271 -8.86 -10.06 -12.20
C ASP A 271 -9.37 -9.06 -11.15
N ASP A 272 -9.05 -9.30 -9.89
CA ASP A 272 -9.29 -8.44 -8.73
C ASP A 272 -7.94 -7.90 -8.21
N LEU A 273 -7.49 -6.76 -8.70
CA LEU A 273 -6.23 -6.14 -8.26
C LEU A 273 -6.42 -5.44 -6.92
N LYS A 274 -5.78 -5.96 -5.87
CA LYS A 274 -5.80 -5.38 -4.52
C LYS A 274 -4.62 -4.45 -4.33
N ILE A 275 -4.85 -3.16 -4.39
CA ILE A 275 -3.81 -2.11 -4.25
C ILE A 275 -4.29 -0.96 -3.37
N LEU A 276 -3.37 -0.38 -2.61
CA LEU A 276 -3.56 0.89 -1.88
C LEU A 276 -4.86 0.95 -1.05
N GLY A 277 -5.35 -0.23 -0.62
CA GLY A 277 -6.56 -0.34 0.19
C GLY A 277 -7.88 -0.35 -0.56
N HIS A 278 -7.82 -0.55 -1.87
CA HIS A 278 -8.95 -0.74 -2.76
C HIS A 278 -8.78 -2.03 -3.57
N VAL A 279 -9.84 -2.40 -4.25
CA VAL A 279 -9.84 -3.48 -5.25
C VAL A 279 -10.30 -2.89 -6.56
N ILE A 280 -9.52 -3.10 -7.61
CA ILE A 280 -9.87 -2.74 -8.99
C ILE A 280 -10.25 -4.01 -9.73
N ASP A 281 -11.45 -4.04 -10.26
CA ASP A 281 -11.97 -5.09 -11.15
C ASP A 281 -12.45 -4.47 -12.49
N ASP A 282 -13.04 -5.26 -13.37
CA ASP A 282 -13.55 -4.78 -14.67
C ASP A 282 -14.77 -3.86 -14.55
N LYS A 283 -15.37 -3.79 -13.35
CA LYS A 283 -16.54 -2.95 -13.07
C LYS A 283 -16.17 -1.62 -12.45
N GLY A 284 -14.90 -1.47 -12.00
CA GLY A 284 -14.37 -0.24 -11.41
C GLY A 284 -13.61 -0.43 -10.11
N ILE A 285 -13.57 0.62 -9.32
CA ILE A 285 -12.84 0.70 -8.04
C ILE A 285 -13.82 0.50 -6.90
N ARG A 286 -13.52 -0.40 -5.97
CA ARG A 286 -14.30 -0.64 -4.73
C ARG A 286 -13.42 -0.68 -3.51
N MET A 287 -14.00 -0.43 -2.35
CA MET A 287 -13.29 -0.57 -1.07
C MET A 287 -12.79 -2.00 -0.86
N ASP A 288 -11.59 -2.13 -0.26
CA ASP A 288 -11.08 -3.45 0.16
C ASP A 288 -12.01 -4.05 1.23
N PRO A 289 -12.64 -5.22 0.98
CA PRO A 289 -13.53 -5.87 1.93
C PRO A 289 -12.90 -6.07 3.30
N HIS A 290 -11.59 -6.33 3.35
CA HIS A 290 -10.86 -6.53 4.61
C HIS A 290 -10.80 -5.26 5.46
N LYS A 291 -10.66 -4.09 4.81
CA LYS A 291 -10.70 -2.79 5.50
C LYS A 291 -12.12 -2.46 5.96
N VAL A 292 -13.11 -2.74 5.13
CA VAL A 292 -14.53 -2.60 5.47
C VAL A 292 -14.86 -3.43 6.71
N ASP A 293 -14.54 -4.72 6.71
CA ASP A 293 -14.81 -5.62 7.83
C ASP A 293 -14.11 -5.18 9.12
N LYS A 294 -12.89 -4.64 9.03
CA LYS A 294 -12.20 -4.06 10.20
C LYS A 294 -12.97 -2.89 10.80
N VAL A 295 -13.51 -2.00 9.97
CA VAL A 295 -14.31 -0.86 10.44
C VAL A 295 -15.63 -1.35 11.05
N LEU A 296 -16.33 -2.27 10.40
CA LEU A 296 -17.60 -2.82 10.89
C LEU A 296 -17.44 -3.56 12.24
N ASN A 297 -16.35 -4.32 12.39
CA ASN A 297 -16.05 -5.08 13.61
C ASN A 297 -15.32 -4.25 14.69
N TRP A 298 -15.14 -2.94 14.49
CA TRP A 298 -14.46 -2.10 15.47
C TRP A 298 -15.24 -2.03 16.77
N LYS A 299 -14.55 -2.30 17.89
CA LYS A 299 -15.15 -2.27 19.23
C LYS A 299 -15.45 -0.84 19.69
N THR A 300 -16.33 -0.71 20.68
CA THR A 300 -16.63 0.58 21.30
C THR A 300 -15.37 1.30 21.78
N LEU A 301 -15.31 2.59 21.53
CA LEU A 301 -14.14 3.43 21.78
C LEU A 301 -14.13 3.91 23.23
N THR A 302 -13.02 3.72 23.92
CA THR A 302 -12.88 4.05 25.35
C THR A 302 -11.93 5.22 25.61
N ASN A 303 -11.20 5.70 24.61
CA ASN A 303 -10.28 6.83 24.74
C ASN A 303 -10.04 7.53 23.39
N LYS A 304 -9.37 8.71 23.45
CA LYS A 304 -9.06 9.52 22.26
C LYS A 304 -8.16 8.82 21.26
N ASP A 305 -7.22 7.98 21.69
CA ASP A 305 -6.26 7.32 20.80
C ASP A 305 -6.95 6.24 19.96
N LEU A 306 -7.87 5.48 20.56
CA LEU A 306 -8.72 4.55 19.82
C LEU A 306 -9.63 5.29 18.85
N LEU A 307 -10.16 6.46 19.22
CA LEU A 307 -10.95 7.28 18.33
C LEU A 307 -10.11 7.83 17.17
N ARG A 308 -8.90 8.33 17.42
CA ARG A 308 -7.96 8.76 16.35
C ARG A 308 -7.64 7.61 15.40
N SER A 309 -7.40 6.42 15.95
CA SER A 309 -7.15 5.20 15.16
C SER A 309 -8.35 4.81 14.30
N PHE A 310 -9.57 4.89 14.83
CA PHE A 310 -10.81 4.65 14.09
C PHE A 310 -10.99 5.67 12.95
N ILE A 311 -10.85 6.98 13.26
CA ILE A 311 -10.93 8.05 12.26
C ILE A 311 -9.90 7.85 11.15
N GLY A 312 -8.67 7.50 11.50
CA GLY A 312 -7.62 7.21 10.51
C GLY A 312 -7.97 6.02 9.62
N ALA A 313 -8.51 4.94 10.20
CA ALA A 313 -8.91 3.77 9.42
C ALA A 313 -10.08 4.06 8.46
N VAL A 314 -11.08 4.84 8.90
CA VAL A 314 -12.21 5.24 8.07
C VAL A 314 -11.82 6.28 7.03
N GLY A 315 -10.80 7.09 7.30
CA GLY A 315 -10.31 8.15 6.41
C GLY A 315 -10.00 7.64 4.98
N PHE A 316 -9.50 6.43 4.86
CA PHE A 316 -9.24 5.78 3.57
C PHE A 316 -10.51 5.43 2.78
N LEU A 317 -11.64 5.28 3.44
CA LEU A 317 -12.91 4.87 2.83
C LEU A 317 -13.81 6.07 2.50
N THR A 318 -13.39 7.28 2.87
CA THR A 318 -14.23 8.48 2.69
C THR A 318 -14.54 8.83 1.23
N PRO A 319 -13.64 8.64 0.25
CA PRO A 319 -13.95 8.90 -1.15
C PRO A 319 -15.06 8.02 -1.72
N ASP A 320 -15.24 6.83 -1.14
CA ASP A 320 -16.22 5.83 -1.60
C ASP A 320 -17.58 5.96 -0.90
N CYS A 321 -17.71 6.82 0.12
CA CYS A 321 -18.86 6.83 1.02
C CYS A 321 -19.54 8.20 1.10
N LYS A 322 -20.67 8.37 0.42
CA LYS A 322 -21.48 9.61 0.52
C LYS A 322 -21.93 9.88 1.94
N GLY A 323 -21.76 11.13 2.37
CA GLY A 323 -22.25 11.62 3.67
C GLY A 323 -21.47 11.18 4.90
N ILE A 324 -20.40 10.38 4.76
CA ILE A 324 -19.61 9.84 5.88
C ILE A 324 -18.88 10.94 6.68
N ARG A 325 -18.51 12.04 6.03
CA ARG A 325 -17.75 13.13 6.67
C ARG A 325 -18.54 13.88 7.76
N ILE A 326 -19.87 13.87 7.69
CA ILE A 326 -20.71 14.50 8.71
C ILE A 326 -20.53 13.82 10.08
N PRO A 327 -20.83 12.52 10.25
CA PRO A 327 -20.60 11.85 11.52
C PRO A 327 -19.10 11.75 11.87
N MET A 328 -18.20 11.64 10.89
CA MET A 328 -16.75 11.70 11.11
C MET A 328 -16.32 13.04 11.72
N GLY A 329 -16.87 14.17 11.26
CA GLY A 329 -16.59 15.50 11.79
C GLY A 329 -17.03 15.66 13.24
N GLN A 330 -18.18 15.06 13.62
CA GLN A 330 -18.65 15.03 15.00
C GLN A 330 -17.69 14.23 15.89
N LEU A 331 -17.26 13.06 15.45
CA LEU A 331 -16.28 12.23 16.15
C LEU A 331 -14.92 12.92 16.27
N SER A 332 -14.44 13.51 15.19
CA SER A 332 -13.15 14.23 15.16
C SER A 332 -13.10 15.36 16.19
N SER A 333 -14.22 16.05 16.44
CA SER A 333 -14.29 17.12 17.44
C SER A 333 -13.99 16.65 18.86
N LEU A 334 -14.11 15.35 19.16
CA LEU A 334 -13.83 14.76 20.47
C LEU A 334 -12.32 14.47 20.66
N THR A 335 -11.50 14.55 19.61
CA THR A 335 -10.05 14.30 19.68
C THR A 335 -9.27 15.51 20.13
N ALA A 336 -9.88 16.72 20.17
CA ALA A 336 -9.21 17.96 20.55
C ALA A 336 -8.59 17.83 21.97
N GLU A 337 -7.35 18.32 22.15
CA GLU A 337 -6.60 18.17 23.40
C GLU A 337 -7.28 18.83 24.58
N ALA A 338 -7.78 20.04 24.38
CA ALA A 338 -8.46 20.82 25.42
C ALA A 338 -9.82 20.25 25.87
N ARG A 339 -10.36 19.24 25.17
CA ARG A 339 -11.66 18.67 25.46
C ARG A 339 -11.50 17.40 26.30
N PRO A 340 -12.15 17.28 27.48
CA PRO A 340 -12.11 16.03 28.24
C PRO A 340 -12.80 14.90 27.45
N TRP A 341 -12.30 13.67 27.62
CA TRP A 341 -12.94 12.51 27.01
C TRP A 341 -14.34 12.29 27.59
N ARG A 342 -15.35 12.35 26.74
CA ARG A 342 -16.73 12.00 27.08
C ARG A 342 -17.36 11.26 25.91
N TRP A 343 -17.74 10.02 26.12
CA TRP A 343 -18.47 9.22 25.15
C TRP A 343 -19.96 9.21 25.51
N GLY A 344 -20.74 10.01 24.82
CA GLY A 344 -22.18 10.13 25.03
C GLY A 344 -23.00 9.68 23.81
N ASP A 345 -24.30 9.78 23.88
CA ASP A 345 -25.24 9.29 22.84
C ASP A 345 -24.95 9.86 21.44
N THR A 346 -24.55 11.12 21.34
CA THR A 346 -24.23 11.75 20.07
C THR A 346 -22.99 11.11 19.45
N ALA A 347 -21.97 10.82 20.26
CA ALA A 347 -20.76 10.13 19.80
C ALA A 347 -21.07 8.70 19.36
N GLN A 348 -21.88 7.99 20.14
CA GLN A 348 -22.32 6.64 19.81
C GLN A 348 -23.12 6.62 18.51
N ARG A 349 -24.11 7.51 18.36
CA ARG A 349 -24.90 7.64 17.13
C ARG A 349 -24.03 7.93 15.91
N SER A 350 -23.02 8.80 16.06
CA SER A 350 -22.08 9.11 14.97
C SER A 350 -21.20 7.92 14.60
N PHE A 351 -20.73 7.17 15.60
CA PHE A 351 -19.95 5.95 15.41
C PHE A 351 -20.75 4.87 14.65
N ASP A 352 -22.00 4.65 15.07
CA ASP A 352 -22.90 3.69 14.42
C ASP A 352 -23.32 4.15 13.01
N ALA A 353 -23.48 5.48 12.82
CA ALA A 353 -23.76 6.05 11.50
C ALA A 353 -22.59 5.82 10.51
N VAL A 354 -21.34 6.02 10.96
CA VAL A 354 -20.15 5.72 10.13
C VAL A 354 -20.15 4.26 9.70
N LYS A 355 -20.34 3.33 10.62
CA LYS A 355 -20.38 1.90 10.29
C LYS A 355 -21.49 1.56 9.30
N ARG A 356 -22.67 2.09 9.51
CA ARG A 356 -23.84 1.88 8.63
C ARG A 356 -23.59 2.41 7.22
N ILE A 357 -22.97 3.60 7.11
CA ILE A 357 -22.61 4.17 5.80
C ILE A 357 -21.58 3.29 5.11
N VAL A 358 -20.50 2.88 5.79
CA VAL A 358 -19.48 1.99 5.21
C VAL A 358 -20.09 0.67 4.74
N ASP A 359 -21.02 0.08 5.52
CA ASP A 359 -21.70 -1.16 5.13
C ASP A 359 -22.59 -0.98 3.90
N ASN A 360 -23.32 0.11 3.81
CA ASN A 360 -24.17 0.42 2.65
C ASN A 360 -23.37 0.55 1.35
N TYR A 361 -22.15 1.12 1.44
CA TYR A 361 -21.28 1.34 0.27
C TYR A 361 -20.27 0.21 0.04
N ARG A 362 -20.28 -0.87 0.81
CA ARG A 362 -19.25 -1.93 0.76
C ARG A 362 -19.10 -2.62 -0.60
N ASN A 363 -20.16 -2.66 -1.39
CA ASN A 363 -20.19 -3.30 -2.72
C ASN A 363 -20.31 -2.29 -3.87
N GLU A 364 -20.41 -1.00 -3.54
CA GLU A 364 -20.47 0.06 -4.55
C GLU A 364 -19.14 0.20 -5.26
N ARG A 365 -19.18 0.61 -6.51
CA ARG A 365 -18.02 0.83 -7.37
C ARG A 365 -18.03 2.25 -7.90
N ARG A 366 -16.85 2.85 -7.84
CA ARG A 366 -16.57 4.10 -8.55
C ARG A 366 -15.98 3.78 -9.92
N LYS A 367 -16.30 4.59 -10.92
CA LYS A 367 -15.65 4.56 -12.23
C LYS A 367 -14.69 5.73 -12.36
N ALA A 368 -13.59 5.55 -13.07
CA ALA A 368 -12.73 6.68 -13.44
C ALA A 368 -13.48 7.60 -14.42
N LEU A 369 -13.14 8.90 -14.40
CA LEU A 369 -13.59 9.82 -15.44
C LEU A 369 -12.97 9.43 -16.78
N ASP A 370 -13.82 9.42 -17.80
CA ASP A 370 -13.42 9.25 -19.19
C ASP A 370 -13.37 10.64 -19.85
N TYR A 371 -12.19 11.01 -20.35
CA TYR A 371 -11.96 12.26 -21.06
C TYR A 371 -11.76 12.06 -22.58
N SER A 372 -12.05 10.85 -23.08
CA SER A 372 -11.93 10.56 -24.51
C SER A 372 -12.89 11.39 -25.35
N GLU A 373 -12.56 11.59 -26.62
CA GLU A 373 -13.44 12.29 -27.55
C GLU A 373 -14.76 11.51 -27.71
N GLY A 374 -15.88 12.19 -27.43
CA GLY A 374 -17.21 11.57 -27.44
C GLY A 374 -17.64 10.93 -26.12
N ALA A 375 -16.85 11.02 -25.06
CA ALA A 375 -17.25 10.57 -23.73
C ALA A 375 -18.50 11.29 -23.21
N ASP A 376 -19.24 10.62 -22.34
CA ASP A 376 -20.45 11.17 -21.71
C ASP A 376 -20.11 12.45 -20.89
N PRO A 377 -21.06 13.39 -20.75
CA PRO A 377 -20.88 14.61 -19.97
C PRO A 377 -20.50 14.36 -18.49
N ILE A 378 -19.63 15.23 -17.97
CA ILE A 378 -19.25 15.25 -16.56
C ILE A 378 -20.13 16.27 -15.83
N TYR A 379 -20.73 15.83 -14.72
CA TYR A 379 -21.56 16.65 -13.85
C TYR A 379 -20.88 16.88 -12.51
N VAL A 380 -20.87 18.14 -12.06
CA VAL A 380 -20.41 18.52 -10.72
C VAL A 380 -21.61 19.01 -9.94
N THR A 381 -22.00 18.26 -8.92
CA THR A 381 -23.08 18.61 -8.02
C THR A 381 -22.51 19.11 -6.71
N THR A 382 -22.85 20.32 -6.30
CA THR A 382 -22.36 20.93 -5.06
C THR A 382 -23.50 21.44 -4.22
N ASP A 383 -23.34 21.38 -2.90
CA ASP A 383 -24.23 21.98 -1.91
C ASP A 383 -23.41 22.57 -0.78
N GLY A 384 -23.88 23.66 -0.19
CA GLY A 384 -23.17 24.37 0.86
C GLY A 384 -24.10 24.90 1.95
N CYS A 385 -23.58 24.98 3.16
CA CYS A 385 -24.24 25.60 4.30
C CYS A 385 -23.25 26.49 5.06
N LEU A 386 -23.72 27.16 6.12
CA LEU A 386 -22.89 28.07 6.93
C LEU A 386 -21.65 27.42 7.56
N THR A 387 -21.60 26.08 7.68
CA THR A 387 -20.54 25.37 8.39
C THR A 387 -19.66 24.52 7.48
N GLY A 388 -20.01 24.38 6.21
CA GLY A 388 -19.24 23.57 5.26
C GLY A 388 -19.94 23.41 3.92
N GLY A 389 -19.22 22.81 2.98
CA GLY A 389 -19.75 22.45 1.67
C GLY A 389 -19.46 20.99 1.34
N GLY A 390 -20.14 20.46 0.34
CA GLY A 390 -19.94 19.13 -0.17
C GLY A 390 -20.41 19.01 -1.61
N GLY A 391 -20.05 17.94 -2.24
CA GLY A 391 -20.45 17.65 -3.61
C GLY A 391 -19.99 16.29 -4.07
N TYR A 392 -20.30 15.99 -5.31
CA TYR A 392 -19.80 14.81 -6.00
C TYR A 392 -19.63 15.10 -7.48
N VAL A 393 -18.74 14.37 -8.09
CA VAL A 393 -18.54 14.34 -9.55
C VAL A 393 -19.16 13.06 -10.08
N SER A 394 -19.88 13.16 -11.15
CA SER A 394 -20.47 12.01 -11.86
C SER A 394 -20.33 12.16 -13.37
N GLN A 395 -20.39 11.06 -14.10
CA GLN A 395 -20.32 11.03 -15.56
C GLN A 395 -21.35 10.07 -16.12
N GLY A 396 -22.07 10.49 -17.16
CA GLY A 396 -23.11 9.71 -17.79
C GLY A 396 -23.93 10.56 -18.75
N LYS A 397 -24.82 9.93 -19.51
CA LYS A 397 -25.69 10.62 -20.49
C LYS A 397 -26.69 11.57 -19.85
N ASP A 398 -27.22 11.20 -18.69
CA ASP A 398 -28.17 11.98 -17.91
C ASP A 398 -27.65 12.16 -16.47
N PRO A 399 -27.77 13.36 -15.86
CA PRO A 399 -27.33 13.59 -14.47
C PRO A 399 -27.95 12.65 -13.45
N LYS A 400 -29.17 12.13 -13.72
CA LYS A 400 -29.89 11.24 -12.81
C LYS A 400 -29.33 9.81 -12.79
N ASP A 401 -28.81 9.37 -13.94
CA ASP A 401 -28.30 8.02 -14.14
C ASP A 401 -26.76 7.99 -14.21
N ALA A 402 -26.12 9.16 -14.07
CA ALA A 402 -24.67 9.28 -14.12
C ALA A 402 -23.98 8.52 -12.98
N SER A 403 -22.96 7.73 -13.33
CA SER A 403 -22.14 7.00 -12.37
C SER A 403 -21.31 7.97 -11.54
N VAL A 404 -21.35 7.83 -10.22
CA VAL A 404 -20.54 8.67 -9.33
C VAL A 404 -19.08 8.25 -9.42
N VAL A 405 -18.20 9.25 -9.53
CA VAL A 405 -16.76 9.09 -9.61
C VAL A 405 -16.10 9.35 -8.24
N GLU A 406 -16.49 10.43 -7.59
CA GLU A 406 -15.89 10.85 -6.32
C GLU A 406 -16.86 11.70 -5.49
N PHE A 407 -16.77 11.59 -4.15
CA PHE A 407 -17.46 12.44 -3.20
C PHE A 407 -16.47 13.38 -2.52
N TRP A 408 -16.87 14.65 -2.40
CA TRP A 408 -16.14 15.65 -1.63
C TRP A 408 -17.01 16.29 -0.54
N SER A 409 -16.42 16.61 0.60
CA SER A 409 -17.03 17.50 1.59
C SER A 409 -15.96 18.08 2.51
N GLY A 410 -16.21 19.29 3.02
CA GLY A 410 -15.30 19.99 3.91
C GLY A 410 -16.02 20.96 4.83
N LYS A 411 -15.44 21.18 6.02
CA LYS A 411 -15.85 22.31 6.87
C LYS A 411 -15.16 23.58 6.40
N TRP A 412 -15.88 24.69 6.46
CA TRP A 412 -15.24 25.99 6.27
C TRP A 412 -14.21 26.24 7.39
N ASN A 413 -13.05 26.75 7.03
CA ASN A 413 -12.08 27.25 8.00
C ASN A 413 -12.40 28.73 8.34
N ALA A 414 -11.71 29.33 9.31
CA ALA A 414 -11.96 30.69 9.76
C ALA A 414 -11.73 31.77 8.66
N ALA A 415 -11.10 31.42 7.55
CA ALA A 415 -10.85 32.31 6.41
C ALA A 415 -11.87 32.12 5.26
N GLN A 416 -12.67 31.08 5.30
CA GLN A 416 -13.76 30.73 4.39
C GLN A 416 -15.14 31.02 5.02
#